data_3b9c5f4c54e4167506d14bd55e78decd
#
_entry.id   3b9c5f4c54e4167506d14bd55e78decd
#
_cell.length_a   1.000
_cell.length_b   1.000
_cell.length_c   1.000
_cell.angle_alpha   90.00
_cell.angle_beta   90.00
_cell.angle_gamma   90.00
#
_symmetry.space_group_name_H-M   'P 1'
#
loop_
_entity.id
_entity.type
_entity.pdbx_description
1 polymer ?
#
loop_
_entity_poly.entity_id
_entity_poly.type
_entity_poly.pdbx_seq_one_letter_code
_entity_poly.pdbx_strand_id
1 'polypeptide(L)'
;MRATTEHKALVFLKCEEDGSSYYRLYQYLADKPCRMVNMTPRWIYRLFYGRRYGKAMKLALKLFMGGITFGTTLGAMALDALVWKSEVVILNRRFFPRACPPLLAGLLKRYLRGKKFYWDFDDNIALDGELSRAEKAVLEEAARKITVTGAYLRETVSETAREKVELLPTTDRAFRREETESLLASKGSDGAALKLLWLGTRDNLKYLEALIPALEQAAETIVRDTGKRPELQVVSNAPLTEETKQLKLRNVPWSRERGIAALREAEIGLMPLTESAYTLGKGGFKAIQYMSAGVVPILSPVGYNKTVIEDGVSGYFATDSGAFAARIAELAANPARLKTMARAARERFDSCFSPEEIQAFWNRAIGESE
;
A
#
# COMPACT_ATOMS: atom_id res chain seq x y z
N MET A 1 26.74 30.88 -11.19
CA MET A 1 25.46 30.57 -11.81
C MET A 1 25.13 29.11 -11.43
N ARG A 2 24.17 28.88 -10.53
CA ARG A 2 23.66 27.52 -10.29
C ARG A 2 22.83 27.16 -11.52
N ALA A 3 23.20 26.09 -12.23
CA ALA A 3 22.38 25.53 -13.28
C ALA A 3 21.02 25.21 -12.65
N THR A 4 19.98 25.89 -13.08
CA THR A 4 18.59 25.53 -12.76
C THR A 4 18.36 24.17 -13.42
N THR A 5 18.38 23.11 -12.64
CA THR A 5 17.98 21.77 -13.10
C THR A 5 16.54 21.91 -13.59
N GLU A 6 16.34 21.93 -14.91
CA GLU A 6 15.02 21.96 -15.51
C GLU A 6 14.29 20.66 -15.11
N HIS A 7 13.36 20.77 -14.18
CA HIS A 7 12.49 19.67 -13.82
C HIS A 7 11.48 19.42 -14.96
N LYS A 8 11.78 18.48 -15.82
CA LYS A 8 10.90 18.13 -16.95
C LYS A 8 9.64 17.37 -16.54
N ALA A 9 9.61 16.83 -15.34
CA ALA A 9 8.50 16.04 -14.82
C ALA A 9 7.84 16.70 -13.60
N LEU A 10 6.49 16.68 -13.59
CA LEU A 10 5.64 17.14 -12.49
C LEU A 10 4.83 15.97 -11.95
N VAL A 11 4.93 15.72 -10.64
CA VAL A 11 4.28 14.60 -9.96
C VAL A 11 3.25 15.13 -8.97
N PHE A 12 1.99 14.79 -9.19
CA PHE A 12 0.90 15.10 -8.29
C PHE A 12 0.64 13.94 -7.34
N LEU A 13 0.83 14.20 -6.06
CA LEU A 13 0.56 13.29 -4.95
C LEU A 13 -0.61 13.80 -4.14
N LYS A 14 -1.44 12.92 -3.59
CA LYS A 14 -2.40 13.33 -2.57
C LYS A 14 -1.66 14.01 -1.41
N CYS A 15 -0.70 13.30 -0.82
CA CYS A 15 0.27 13.79 0.15
C CYS A 15 1.42 12.78 0.21
N GLU A 16 2.64 13.20 0.37
CA GLU A 16 3.78 12.28 0.50
C GLU A 16 3.72 11.38 1.75
N GLU A 17 2.89 11.74 2.75
CA GLU A 17 2.60 10.92 3.93
C GLU A 17 1.44 9.94 3.73
N ASP A 18 0.71 10.04 2.61
CA ASP A 18 -0.32 9.08 2.23
C ASP A 18 0.31 7.79 1.72
N GLY A 19 -0.17 6.64 2.22
CA GLY A 19 0.43 5.35 1.90
C GLY A 19 0.50 5.06 0.39
N SER A 20 -0.59 5.28 -0.35
CA SER A 20 -0.59 5.11 -1.81
C SER A 20 0.42 6.03 -2.47
N SER A 21 0.38 7.33 -2.19
CA SER A 21 1.32 8.30 -2.77
C SER A 21 2.79 7.98 -2.45
N TYR A 22 3.05 7.54 -1.21
CA TYR A 22 4.41 7.20 -0.77
C TYR A 22 4.94 5.96 -1.50
N TYR A 23 4.23 4.83 -1.37
CA TYR A 23 4.72 3.54 -1.86
C TYR A 23 4.63 3.37 -3.38
N ARG A 24 3.78 4.16 -4.05
CA ARG A 24 3.63 4.11 -5.51
C ARG A 24 4.58 5.06 -6.23
N LEU A 25 4.78 6.27 -5.72
CA LEU A 25 5.51 7.32 -6.44
C LEU A 25 6.63 7.97 -5.61
N TYR A 26 6.32 8.44 -4.38
CA TYR A 26 7.26 9.30 -3.64
C TYR A 26 8.61 8.61 -3.38
N GLN A 27 8.61 7.37 -2.94
CA GLN A 27 9.84 6.62 -2.65
C GLN A 27 10.74 6.37 -3.88
N TYR A 28 10.21 6.53 -5.09
CA TYR A 28 10.94 6.31 -6.35
C TYR A 28 11.37 7.60 -7.04
N LEU A 29 10.65 8.69 -6.80
CA LEU A 29 10.79 9.92 -7.56
C LEU A 29 11.25 11.12 -6.73
N ALA A 30 11.31 11.01 -5.40
CA ALA A 30 11.64 12.15 -4.52
C ALA A 30 13.09 12.62 -4.67
N ASP A 31 14.01 11.74 -5.04
CA ASP A 31 15.44 12.00 -5.27
C ASP A 31 15.76 12.27 -6.76
N LYS A 32 14.73 12.29 -7.60
CA LYS A 32 14.85 12.48 -9.05
C LYS A 32 14.61 13.94 -9.45
N PRO A 33 15.01 14.36 -10.66
CA PRO A 33 14.78 15.71 -11.17
C PRO A 33 13.30 15.94 -11.50
N CYS A 34 12.44 15.70 -10.53
CA CYS A 34 10.99 15.84 -10.59
C CYS A 34 10.53 16.93 -9.62
N ARG A 35 9.51 17.69 -10.04
CA ARG A 35 8.81 18.59 -9.14
C ARG A 35 7.63 17.85 -8.48
N MET A 36 7.67 17.70 -7.16
CA MET A 36 6.60 17.07 -6.37
C MET A 36 5.57 18.08 -5.91
N VAL A 37 4.29 17.79 -6.10
CA VAL A 37 3.17 18.59 -5.61
C VAL A 37 2.32 17.75 -4.66
N ASN A 38 2.33 18.08 -3.38
CA ASN A 38 1.36 17.59 -2.42
C ASN A 38 0.04 18.35 -2.62
N MET A 39 -0.92 17.77 -3.32
CA MET A 39 -2.23 18.39 -3.55
C MET A 39 -2.94 18.70 -2.23
N THR A 40 -2.83 17.81 -1.25
CA THR A 40 -3.18 18.08 0.15
C THR A 40 -1.89 18.41 0.91
N PRO A 41 -1.66 19.66 1.37
CA PRO A 41 -0.49 20.02 2.14
C PRO A 41 -0.34 19.17 3.41
N ARG A 42 0.90 18.85 3.83
CA ARG A 42 1.18 17.99 4.99
C ARG A 42 0.46 18.43 6.27
N TRP A 43 0.43 19.74 6.55
CA TRP A 43 -0.17 20.24 7.78
C TRP A 43 -1.67 19.96 7.86
N ILE A 44 -2.42 20.09 6.74
CA ILE A 44 -3.86 19.77 6.72
C ILE A 44 -4.11 18.27 6.68
N TYR A 45 -3.23 17.51 6.02
CA TYR A 45 -3.26 16.05 6.04
C TYR A 45 -3.11 15.52 7.46
N ARG A 46 -2.09 15.96 8.18
CA ARG A 46 -1.85 15.62 9.59
C ARG A 46 -2.98 16.08 10.51
N LEU A 47 -3.53 17.29 10.28
CA LEU A 47 -4.68 17.78 11.03
C LEU A 47 -5.88 16.84 10.86
N PHE A 48 -6.19 16.41 9.65
CA PHE A 48 -7.36 15.59 9.35
C PHE A 48 -7.21 14.13 9.82
N TYR A 49 -6.05 13.51 9.58
CA TYR A 49 -5.81 12.10 9.86
C TYR A 49 -5.15 11.84 11.21
N GLY A 50 -4.49 12.82 11.81
CA GLY A 50 -3.71 12.67 13.06
C GLY A 50 -4.53 12.68 14.34
N ARG A 51 -5.81 13.08 14.30
CA ARG A 51 -6.68 13.19 15.49
C ARG A 51 -8.06 12.60 15.26
N ARG A 52 -8.74 12.28 16.35
CA ARG A 52 -10.17 11.89 16.32
C ARG A 52 -11.04 13.13 16.51
N TYR A 53 -12.04 13.26 15.67
CA TYR A 53 -13.00 14.36 15.69
C TYR A 53 -14.43 13.82 15.75
N GLY A 54 -15.33 14.53 16.39
CA GLY A 54 -16.76 14.30 16.29
C GLY A 54 -17.27 14.47 14.86
N LYS A 55 -18.42 13.88 14.54
CA LYS A 55 -18.97 13.83 13.16
C LYS A 55 -19.03 15.20 12.47
N ALA A 56 -19.55 16.23 13.17
CA ALA A 56 -19.68 17.58 12.62
C ALA A 56 -18.32 18.22 12.30
N MET A 57 -17.36 18.14 13.25
CA MET A 57 -16.00 18.66 13.05
C MET A 57 -15.28 17.92 11.92
N LYS A 58 -15.45 16.59 11.85
CA LYS A 58 -14.84 15.77 10.78
C LYS A 58 -15.38 16.19 9.41
N LEU A 59 -16.70 16.49 9.30
CA LEU A 59 -17.29 16.99 8.06
C LEU A 59 -16.74 18.38 7.69
N ALA A 60 -16.68 19.30 8.63
CA ALA A 60 -16.11 20.65 8.41
C ALA A 60 -14.65 20.58 7.94
N LEU A 61 -13.82 19.78 8.63
CA LEU A 61 -12.41 19.57 8.25
C LEU A 61 -12.28 18.90 6.87
N LYS A 62 -13.19 18.00 6.51
CA LYS A 62 -13.21 17.36 5.19
C LYS A 62 -13.50 18.37 4.07
N LEU A 63 -14.47 19.25 4.29
CA LEU A 63 -14.78 20.33 3.33
C LEU A 63 -13.62 21.32 3.21
N PHE A 64 -13.04 21.73 4.34
CA PHE A 64 -11.89 22.62 4.38
C PHE A 64 -10.66 22.00 3.67
N MET A 65 -10.33 20.76 3.98
CA MET A 65 -9.26 20.02 3.29
C MET A 65 -9.55 19.90 1.79
N GLY A 66 -10.79 19.64 1.41
CA GLY A 66 -11.22 19.57 0.01
C GLY A 66 -11.00 20.87 -0.73
N GLY A 67 -11.35 22.01 -0.13
CA GLY A 67 -11.12 23.35 -0.69
C GLY A 67 -9.64 23.68 -0.87
N ILE A 68 -8.83 23.38 0.15
CA ILE A 68 -7.36 23.59 0.05
C ILE A 68 -6.75 22.68 -1.03
N THR A 69 -7.10 21.39 -1.04
CA THR A 69 -6.61 20.44 -2.06
C THR A 69 -6.98 20.91 -3.47
N PHE A 70 -8.19 21.41 -3.65
CA PHE A 70 -8.65 21.96 -4.92
C PHE A 70 -7.83 23.19 -5.33
N GLY A 71 -7.64 24.14 -4.42
CA GLY A 71 -6.88 25.37 -4.68
C GLY A 71 -5.40 25.08 -4.99
N THR A 72 -4.75 24.19 -4.22
CA THR A 72 -3.36 23.81 -4.47
C THR A 72 -3.20 23.08 -5.79
N THR A 73 -4.14 22.22 -6.17
CA THR A 73 -4.11 21.50 -7.44
C THR A 73 -4.24 22.47 -8.63
N LEU A 74 -5.24 23.37 -8.61
CA LEU A 74 -5.42 24.37 -9.67
C LEU A 74 -4.24 25.33 -9.74
N GLY A 75 -3.73 25.78 -8.60
CA GLY A 75 -2.54 26.65 -8.54
C GLY A 75 -1.31 26.00 -9.15
N ALA A 76 -1.05 24.72 -8.84
CA ALA A 76 0.05 23.98 -9.41
C ALA A 76 -0.11 23.76 -10.92
N MET A 77 -1.32 23.44 -11.39
CA MET A 77 -1.61 23.31 -12.83
C MET A 77 -1.40 24.64 -13.56
N ALA A 78 -1.82 25.77 -12.98
CA ALA A 78 -1.63 27.10 -13.56
C ALA A 78 -0.12 27.48 -13.61
N LEU A 79 0.61 27.24 -12.52
CA LEU A 79 2.05 27.47 -12.46
C LEU A 79 2.78 26.60 -13.49
N ASP A 80 2.37 25.35 -13.65
CA ASP A 80 2.95 24.46 -14.64
C ASP A 80 2.67 24.93 -16.09
N ALA A 81 1.45 25.35 -16.36
CA ALA A 81 1.07 25.82 -17.69
C ALA A 81 1.79 27.12 -18.08
N LEU A 82 2.03 28.01 -17.12
CA LEU A 82 2.59 29.33 -17.37
C LEU A 82 4.12 29.41 -17.21
N VAL A 83 4.66 28.71 -16.22
CA VAL A 83 6.05 28.87 -15.75
C VAL A 83 6.87 27.60 -15.94
N TRP A 84 6.45 26.48 -15.36
CA TRP A 84 7.28 25.26 -15.31
C TRP A 84 7.30 24.52 -16.64
N LYS A 85 6.18 24.49 -17.36
CA LYS A 85 6.04 23.87 -18.70
C LYS A 85 6.52 22.43 -18.75
N SER A 86 6.18 21.64 -17.73
CA SER A 86 6.58 20.23 -17.63
C SER A 86 6.12 19.42 -18.84
N GLU A 87 7.01 18.61 -19.41
CA GLU A 87 6.70 17.71 -20.53
C GLU A 87 5.97 16.45 -20.04
N VAL A 88 6.32 15.99 -18.82
CA VAL A 88 5.77 14.78 -18.21
C VAL A 88 4.93 15.17 -17.01
N VAL A 89 3.74 14.57 -16.90
CA VAL A 89 2.86 14.71 -15.73
C VAL A 89 2.54 13.31 -15.22
N ILE A 90 2.75 13.08 -13.92
CA ILE A 90 2.41 11.84 -13.23
C ILE A 90 1.38 12.17 -12.14
N LEU A 91 0.29 11.42 -12.11
CA LEU A 91 -0.79 11.61 -11.15
C LEU A 91 -1.02 10.34 -10.35
N ASN A 92 -0.99 10.45 -9.01
CA ASN A 92 -1.49 9.42 -8.14
C ASN A 92 -2.97 9.67 -7.81
N ARG A 93 -3.81 8.69 -8.16
CA ARG A 93 -5.25 8.61 -7.93
C ARG A 93 -6.08 9.63 -8.72
N ARG A 94 -6.22 10.88 -8.29
CA ARG A 94 -7.10 11.90 -8.89
C ARG A 94 -6.60 13.32 -8.64
N PHE A 95 -6.99 14.26 -9.51
CA PHE A 95 -6.72 15.68 -9.33
C PHE A 95 -7.73 16.36 -8.37
N PHE A 96 -9.01 16.06 -8.56
CA PHE A 96 -10.07 16.80 -7.88
C PHE A 96 -10.83 15.95 -6.86
N PRO A 97 -11.28 16.52 -5.73
CA PRO A 97 -12.15 15.81 -4.82
C PRO A 97 -13.51 15.55 -5.50
N ARG A 98 -14.08 14.38 -5.28
CA ARG A 98 -15.37 13.79 -5.68
C ARG A 98 -16.26 14.47 -6.74
N ALA A 99 -16.25 15.77 -6.87
CA ALA A 99 -17.07 16.53 -7.81
C ALA A 99 -16.17 17.25 -8.81
N CYS A 100 -16.01 16.68 -10.00
CA CYS A 100 -15.40 17.38 -11.12
C CYS A 100 -16.51 17.81 -12.06
N PRO A 101 -16.95 19.10 -12.02
CA PRO A 101 -17.91 19.64 -12.97
C PRO A 101 -17.39 19.54 -14.40
N PRO A 102 -18.29 19.52 -15.42
CA PRO A 102 -17.88 19.46 -16.83
C PRO A 102 -16.86 20.53 -17.24
N LEU A 103 -16.98 21.74 -16.67
CA LEU A 103 -16.04 22.83 -16.90
C LEU A 103 -14.59 22.45 -16.47
N LEU A 104 -14.44 21.82 -15.29
CA LEU A 104 -13.14 21.37 -14.80
C LEU A 104 -12.61 20.22 -15.63
N ALA A 105 -13.46 19.33 -16.13
CA ALA A 105 -13.05 18.27 -17.06
C ALA A 105 -12.47 18.87 -18.35
N GLY A 106 -13.11 19.91 -18.91
CA GLY A 106 -12.60 20.64 -20.06
C GLY A 106 -11.25 21.33 -19.80
N LEU A 107 -11.10 21.96 -18.62
CA LEU A 107 -9.83 22.57 -18.20
C LEU A 107 -8.72 21.50 -18.06
N LEU A 108 -9.02 20.37 -17.43
CA LEU A 108 -8.10 19.25 -17.26
C LEU A 108 -7.66 18.67 -18.60
N LYS A 109 -8.60 18.44 -19.51
CA LYS A 109 -8.30 17.98 -20.88
C LYS A 109 -7.36 18.96 -21.61
N ARG A 110 -7.59 20.28 -21.46
CA ARG A 110 -6.73 21.31 -22.03
C ARG A 110 -5.34 21.30 -21.39
N TYR A 111 -5.26 21.15 -20.08
CA TYR A 111 -3.99 21.12 -19.34
C TYR A 111 -3.11 19.93 -19.75
N LEU A 112 -3.70 18.75 -19.90
CA LEU A 112 -2.99 17.50 -20.22
C LEU A 112 -2.64 17.39 -21.71
N ARG A 113 -3.22 18.23 -22.56
CA ARG A 113 -2.97 18.20 -24.02
C ARG A 113 -1.48 18.41 -24.34
N GLY A 114 -0.91 17.47 -25.09
CA GLY A 114 0.50 17.52 -25.50
C GLY A 114 1.51 17.09 -24.45
N LYS A 115 1.06 16.73 -23.24
CA LYS A 115 1.93 16.21 -22.17
C LYS A 115 2.02 14.68 -22.23
N LYS A 116 3.14 14.13 -21.81
CA LYS A 116 3.29 12.69 -21.54
C LYS A 116 2.67 12.42 -20.18
N PHE A 117 1.39 12.02 -20.14
CA PHE A 117 0.65 11.85 -18.91
C PHE A 117 0.63 10.36 -18.48
N TYR A 118 0.99 10.12 -17.20
CA TYR A 118 0.94 8.82 -16.53
C TYR A 118 -0.06 8.89 -15.37
N TRP A 119 -1.02 7.98 -15.37
CA TRP A 119 -2.04 7.88 -14.32
C TRP A 119 -1.84 6.63 -13.49
N ASP A 120 -1.68 6.78 -12.18
CA ASP A 120 -1.37 5.71 -11.23
C ASP A 120 -2.44 5.57 -10.15
N PHE A 121 -2.88 4.33 -9.88
CA PHE A 121 -3.75 4.03 -8.75
C PHE A 121 -3.65 2.56 -8.31
N ASP A 122 -3.83 2.31 -7.00
CA ASP A 122 -3.66 1.02 -6.34
C ASP A 122 -4.93 0.48 -5.65
N ASP A 123 -6.02 1.26 -5.65
CA ASP A 123 -7.34 0.90 -5.12
C ASP A 123 -8.43 1.16 -6.15
N ASN A 124 -9.62 0.58 -5.95
CA ASN A 124 -10.79 0.88 -6.80
C ASN A 124 -11.42 2.23 -6.45
N ILE A 125 -10.73 3.31 -6.84
CA ILE A 125 -11.12 4.71 -6.56
C ILE A 125 -12.44 5.13 -7.23
N ALA A 126 -12.89 4.39 -8.22
CA ALA A 126 -14.18 4.62 -8.87
C ALA A 126 -15.36 4.08 -8.02
N LEU A 127 -15.17 2.92 -7.37
CA LEU A 127 -16.18 2.29 -6.51
C LEU A 127 -16.52 3.17 -5.31
N ASP A 128 -15.50 3.73 -4.67
CA ASP A 128 -15.66 4.56 -3.47
C ASP A 128 -16.18 5.98 -3.80
N GLY A 129 -16.44 6.26 -5.08
CA GLY A 129 -16.84 7.57 -5.57
C GLY A 129 -15.80 8.66 -5.28
N GLU A 130 -14.53 8.29 -5.14
CA GLU A 130 -13.43 9.25 -5.03
C GLU A 130 -13.20 9.98 -6.34
N LEU A 131 -13.40 9.28 -7.46
CA LEU A 131 -13.18 9.76 -8.81
C LEU A 131 -14.53 9.99 -9.51
N SER A 132 -14.73 11.17 -10.09
CA SER A 132 -15.92 11.44 -10.88
C SER A 132 -15.83 10.77 -12.27
N ARG A 133 -16.99 10.43 -12.87
CA ARG A 133 -17.02 9.87 -14.23
C ARG A 133 -16.40 10.80 -15.27
N ALA A 134 -16.62 12.11 -15.13
CA ALA A 134 -16.08 13.10 -16.04
C ALA A 134 -14.55 13.20 -15.97
N GLU A 135 -13.99 13.20 -14.76
CA GLU A 135 -12.54 13.18 -14.57
C GLU A 135 -11.95 11.88 -15.08
N LYS A 136 -12.54 10.72 -14.72
CA LYS A 136 -12.09 9.40 -15.19
C LYS A 136 -11.95 9.34 -16.71
N ALA A 137 -12.97 9.80 -17.43
CA ALA A 137 -12.96 9.81 -18.90
C ALA A 137 -11.79 10.64 -19.47
N VAL A 138 -11.52 11.82 -18.88
CA VAL A 138 -10.40 12.68 -19.30
C VAL A 138 -9.05 12.02 -18.99
N LEU A 139 -8.90 11.40 -17.80
CA LEU A 139 -7.65 10.73 -17.41
C LEU A 139 -7.37 9.53 -18.32
N GLU A 140 -8.37 8.70 -18.62
CA GLU A 140 -8.24 7.56 -19.51
C GLU A 140 -7.90 7.98 -20.96
N GLU A 141 -8.55 9.03 -21.47
CA GLU A 141 -8.26 9.58 -22.80
C GLU A 141 -6.83 10.11 -22.89
N ALA A 142 -6.42 10.94 -21.91
CA ALA A 142 -5.15 11.65 -21.91
C ALA A 142 -3.96 10.76 -21.57
N ALA A 143 -4.15 9.67 -20.82
CA ALA A 143 -3.06 8.84 -20.34
C ALA A 143 -2.28 8.21 -21.48
N ARG A 144 -0.94 8.32 -21.40
CA ARG A 144 0.02 7.54 -22.18
C ARG A 144 0.12 6.12 -21.63
N LYS A 145 0.17 5.99 -20.29
CA LYS A 145 0.12 4.73 -19.56
C LYS A 145 -0.73 4.92 -18.29
N ILE A 146 -1.40 3.85 -17.90
CA ILE A 146 -2.20 3.75 -16.68
C ILE A 146 -1.60 2.61 -15.86
N THR A 147 -1.06 2.92 -14.67
CA THR A 147 -0.44 1.91 -13.81
C THR A 147 -1.38 1.49 -12.69
N VAL A 148 -1.60 0.18 -12.55
CA VAL A 148 -2.48 -0.42 -11.54
C VAL A 148 -1.82 -1.65 -10.93
N THR A 149 -2.25 -2.05 -9.72
CA THR A 149 -1.62 -3.16 -9.00
C THR A 149 -1.98 -4.54 -9.53
N GLY A 150 -3.14 -4.73 -10.16
CA GLY A 150 -3.57 -6.07 -10.58
C GLY A 150 -4.71 -6.08 -11.60
N ALA A 151 -5.00 -7.28 -12.10
CA ALA A 151 -5.97 -7.51 -13.18
C ALA A 151 -7.38 -6.97 -12.86
N TYR A 152 -7.84 -7.10 -11.60
CA TYR A 152 -9.14 -6.56 -11.21
C TYR A 152 -9.23 -5.05 -11.44
N LEU A 153 -8.19 -4.30 -11.09
CA LEU A 153 -8.17 -2.84 -11.31
C LEU A 153 -8.07 -2.49 -12.79
N ARG A 154 -7.38 -3.30 -13.61
CA ARG A 154 -7.37 -3.15 -15.07
C ARG A 154 -8.78 -3.21 -15.64
N GLU A 155 -9.63 -4.11 -15.15
CA GLU A 155 -11.02 -4.23 -15.60
C GLU A 155 -11.91 -3.05 -15.18
N THR A 156 -11.48 -2.22 -14.22
CA THR A 156 -12.17 -0.97 -13.86
C THR A 156 -11.91 0.17 -14.83
N VAL A 157 -10.88 0.05 -15.65
CA VAL A 157 -10.55 0.98 -16.75
C VAL A 157 -11.47 0.68 -17.94
N SER A 158 -11.89 1.72 -18.68
CA SER A 158 -12.71 1.57 -19.86
C SER A 158 -12.01 0.69 -20.91
N GLU A 159 -12.79 -0.07 -21.66
CA GLU A 159 -12.27 -1.01 -22.67
C GLU A 159 -11.31 -0.33 -23.64
N THR A 160 -11.64 0.86 -24.10
CA THR A 160 -10.83 1.66 -25.04
C THR A 160 -9.48 2.12 -24.45
N ALA A 161 -9.30 2.13 -23.14
CA ALA A 161 -8.06 2.54 -22.47
C ALA A 161 -7.28 1.36 -21.87
N ARG A 162 -7.81 0.12 -21.91
CA ARG A 162 -7.16 -1.07 -21.32
C ARG A 162 -5.81 -1.42 -21.93
N GLU A 163 -5.59 -1.10 -23.19
CA GLU A 163 -4.28 -1.29 -23.86
C GLU A 163 -3.16 -0.41 -23.27
N LYS A 164 -3.54 0.71 -22.62
CA LYS A 164 -2.61 1.60 -21.95
C LYS A 164 -2.24 1.11 -20.55
N VAL A 165 -2.94 0.08 -20.02
CA VAL A 165 -2.76 -0.38 -18.64
C VAL A 165 -1.51 -1.22 -18.52
N GLU A 166 -0.67 -0.87 -17.54
CA GLU A 166 0.51 -1.60 -17.10
C GLU A 166 0.30 -2.08 -15.65
N LEU A 167 0.54 -3.36 -15.41
CA LEU A 167 0.45 -3.90 -14.05
C LEU A 167 1.74 -3.58 -13.32
N LEU A 168 1.64 -2.74 -12.30
CA LEU A 168 2.75 -2.31 -11.49
C LEU A 168 2.41 -2.56 -10.01
N PRO A 169 2.99 -3.57 -9.35
CA PRO A 169 2.67 -3.87 -7.96
C PRO A 169 3.09 -2.74 -7.03
N THR A 170 2.42 -2.62 -5.87
CA THR A 170 2.88 -1.74 -4.80
C THR A 170 3.92 -2.49 -3.97
N THR A 171 5.12 -1.94 -3.85
CA THR A 171 6.21 -2.55 -3.10
C THR A 171 6.87 -1.56 -2.14
N ASP A 172 7.74 -2.04 -1.26
CA ASP A 172 8.45 -1.23 -0.26
C ASP A 172 9.97 -1.41 -0.42
N ARG A 173 10.70 -0.31 -0.49
CA ARG A 173 12.17 -0.26 -0.57
C ARG A 173 12.86 -0.34 0.79
N ALA A 174 12.10 -0.64 1.88
CA ALA A 174 12.64 -0.58 3.23
C ALA A 174 13.68 -1.66 3.52
N PHE A 175 13.62 -2.82 2.83
CA PHE A 175 14.47 -3.96 3.10
C PHE A 175 15.32 -4.32 1.87
N ARG A 176 16.64 -4.18 1.99
CA ARG A 176 17.59 -4.71 1.01
C ARG A 176 17.78 -6.22 1.21
N ARG A 177 18.25 -6.91 0.18
CA ARG A 177 18.44 -8.37 0.23
C ARG A 177 19.39 -8.79 1.35
N GLU A 178 20.53 -8.13 1.46
CA GLU A 178 21.56 -8.43 2.45
C GLU A 178 21.03 -8.24 3.90
N GLU A 179 20.24 -7.19 4.11
CA GLU A 179 19.59 -6.97 5.41
C GLU A 179 18.60 -8.09 5.73
N THR A 180 17.80 -8.52 4.75
CA THR A 180 16.81 -9.58 4.96
C THR A 180 17.48 -10.93 5.20
N GLU A 181 18.57 -11.25 4.54
CA GLU A 181 19.36 -12.48 4.80
C GLU A 181 19.88 -12.50 6.24
N SER A 182 20.37 -11.36 6.75
CA SER A 182 20.77 -11.22 8.15
C SER A 182 19.59 -11.40 9.11
N LEU A 183 18.42 -10.82 8.80
CA LEU A 183 17.19 -11.00 9.59
C LEU A 183 16.73 -12.47 9.60
N LEU A 184 16.77 -13.16 8.46
CA LEU A 184 16.40 -14.57 8.35
C LEU A 184 17.34 -15.49 9.16
N ALA A 185 18.61 -15.11 9.31
CA ALA A 185 19.54 -15.84 10.16
C ALA A 185 19.21 -15.69 11.65
N SER A 186 18.75 -14.53 12.08
CA SER A 186 18.44 -14.20 13.48
C SER A 186 17.02 -14.58 13.91
N LYS A 187 16.05 -14.65 12.98
CA LYS A 187 14.65 -14.99 13.31
C LYS A 187 14.55 -16.42 13.83
N GLY A 188 13.73 -16.60 14.88
CA GLY A 188 13.50 -17.90 15.52
C GLY A 188 14.59 -18.35 16.50
N SER A 189 15.65 -17.55 16.71
CA SER A 189 16.72 -17.85 17.68
C SER A 189 16.31 -17.59 19.14
N ASP A 190 15.38 -16.67 19.39
CA ASP A 190 14.93 -16.24 20.72
C ASP A 190 13.82 -17.11 21.35
N GLY A 191 13.78 -18.35 21.07
CA GLY A 191 13.09 -19.48 21.70
C GLY A 191 11.74 -19.32 22.45
N ALA A 192 11.44 -18.17 23.03
CA ALA A 192 10.35 -17.99 24.00
C ALA A 192 9.01 -17.52 23.40
N ALA A 193 8.99 -16.90 22.24
CA ALA A 193 7.76 -16.38 21.62
C ALA A 193 7.69 -16.65 20.13
N LEU A 194 6.47 -16.88 19.62
CA LEU A 194 6.16 -16.86 18.18
C LEU A 194 5.63 -15.48 17.83
N LYS A 195 6.33 -14.73 16.97
CA LYS A 195 6.01 -13.33 16.66
C LYS A 195 5.12 -13.21 15.44
N LEU A 196 3.85 -12.88 15.67
CA LEU A 196 2.85 -12.61 14.65
C LEU A 196 2.73 -11.12 14.41
N LEU A 197 2.44 -10.71 13.18
CA LEU A 197 2.27 -9.31 12.80
C LEU A 197 0.99 -9.09 11.98
N TRP A 198 0.27 -8.05 12.30
CA TRP A 198 -0.74 -7.48 11.44
C TRP A 198 -0.48 -5.99 11.23
N LEU A 199 -0.40 -5.56 9.97
CA LEU A 199 -0.31 -4.16 9.56
C LEU A 199 -1.64 -3.73 8.96
N GLY A 200 -2.19 -2.59 9.40
CA GLY A 200 -3.44 -2.16 8.79
C GLY A 200 -3.99 -0.84 9.32
N THR A 201 -5.02 -0.37 8.63
CA THR A 201 -5.81 0.76 9.08
C THR A 201 -6.98 0.30 9.93
N ARG A 202 -7.55 1.23 10.71
CA ARG A 202 -8.75 1.03 11.52
C ARG A 202 -9.88 0.31 10.76
N ASP A 203 -10.12 0.72 9.52
CA ASP A 203 -11.26 0.20 8.74
C ASP A 203 -11.08 -1.28 8.36
N ASN A 204 -9.86 -1.81 8.49
CA ASN A 204 -9.53 -3.21 8.25
C ASN A 204 -9.39 -4.03 9.56
N LEU A 205 -9.44 -3.42 10.75
CA LEU A 205 -9.36 -4.14 12.03
C LEU A 205 -10.43 -5.21 12.16
N LYS A 206 -11.65 -4.96 11.66
CA LYS A 206 -12.75 -5.93 11.67
C LYS A 206 -12.40 -7.32 11.10
N TYR A 207 -11.47 -7.37 10.15
CA TYR A 207 -11.01 -8.66 9.59
C TYR A 207 -10.06 -9.37 10.55
N LEU A 208 -9.26 -8.64 11.32
CA LEU A 208 -8.41 -9.20 12.35
C LEU A 208 -9.23 -9.60 13.59
N GLU A 209 -10.16 -8.75 14.03
CA GLU A 209 -11.08 -9.01 15.15
C GLU A 209 -11.79 -10.36 14.98
N ALA A 210 -12.25 -10.65 13.77
CA ALA A 210 -12.89 -11.93 13.45
C ALA A 210 -11.97 -13.16 13.61
N LEU A 211 -10.64 -12.99 13.60
CA LEU A 211 -9.68 -14.06 13.81
C LEU A 211 -9.37 -14.33 15.30
N ILE A 212 -9.51 -13.33 16.17
CA ILE A 212 -8.98 -13.40 17.53
C ILE A 212 -9.45 -14.62 18.32
N PRO A 213 -10.73 -15.04 18.26
CA PRO A 213 -11.16 -16.24 18.99
C PRO A 213 -10.43 -17.52 18.57
N ALA A 214 -10.21 -17.70 17.24
CA ALA A 214 -9.50 -18.85 16.72
C ALA A 214 -7.99 -18.79 17.02
N LEU A 215 -7.39 -17.59 17.00
CA LEU A 215 -5.99 -17.37 17.35
C LEU A 215 -5.73 -17.62 18.83
N GLU A 216 -6.67 -17.25 19.72
CA GLU A 216 -6.58 -17.54 21.16
C GLU A 216 -6.59 -19.06 21.40
N GLN A 217 -7.52 -19.79 20.75
CA GLN A 217 -7.58 -21.24 20.84
C GLN A 217 -6.31 -21.91 20.30
N ALA A 218 -5.78 -21.41 19.16
CA ALA A 218 -4.51 -21.90 18.63
C ALA A 218 -3.34 -21.60 19.57
N ALA A 219 -3.35 -20.46 20.25
CA ALA A 219 -2.31 -20.09 21.20
C ALA A 219 -2.24 -21.08 22.38
N GLU A 220 -3.35 -21.56 22.90
CA GLU A 220 -3.38 -22.63 23.94
C GLU A 220 -2.68 -23.89 23.44
N THR A 221 -2.98 -24.33 22.22
CA THR A 221 -2.35 -25.50 21.60
C THR A 221 -0.86 -25.29 21.38
N ILE A 222 -0.45 -24.13 20.83
CA ILE A 222 0.95 -23.81 20.57
C ILE A 222 1.76 -23.79 21.87
N VAL A 223 1.24 -23.14 22.92
CA VAL A 223 1.91 -23.12 24.25
C VAL A 223 2.11 -24.52 24.79
N ARG A 224 1.06 -25.35 24.75
CA ARG A 224 1.11 -26.73 25.24
C ARG A 224 2.12 -27.59 24.46
N ASP A 225 2.13 -27.48 23.13
CA ASP A 225 2.86 -28.41 22.27
C ASP A 225 4.31 -27.95 22.02
N THR A 226 4.60 -26.67 22.09
CA THR A 226 5.92 -26.10 21.75
C THR A 226 6.58 -25.32 22.89
N GLY A 227 5.84 -24.97 23.95
CA GLY A 227 6.29 -24.07 25.00
C GLY A 227 6.39 -22.59 24.57
N LYS A 228 6.16 -22.26 23.30
CA LYS A 228 6.24 -20.88 22.77
C LYS A 228 4.92 -20.15 22.99
N ARG A 229 4.99 -18.91 23.46
CA ARG A 229 3.80 -18.05 23.57
C ARG A 229 3.64 -17.19 22.32
N PRO A 230 2.53 -17.28 21.58
CA PRO A 230 2.27 -16.39 20.46
C PRO A 230 2.06 -14.95 20.92
N GLU A 231 2.75 -14.03 20.24
CA GLU A 231 2.61 -12.58 20.45
C GLU A 231 2.16 -11.93 19.13
N LEU A 232 0.97 -11.35 19.10
CA LEU A 232 0.43 -10.63 17.95
C LEU A 232 0.67 -9.13 18.09
N GLN A 233 1.55 -8.59 17.27
CA GLN A 233 1.78 -7.17 17.15
C GLN A 233 0.81 -6.57 16.11
N VAL A 234 0.02 -5.59 16.56
CA VAL A 234 -0.98 -4.89 15.74
C VAL A 234 -0.50 -3.47 15.49
N VAL A 235 0.01 -3.20 14.30
CA VAL A 235 0.47 -1.85 13.90
C VAL A 235 -0.66 -1.15 13.15
N SER A 236 -1.31 -0.19 13.80
CA SER A 236 -2.51 0.46 13.28
C SER A 236 -2.70 1.89 13.81
N ASN A 237 -3.53 2.67 13.13
CA ASN A 237 -4.00 3.98 13.62
C ASN A 237 -5.17 3.89 14.61
N ALA A 238 -5.56 2.66 15.01
CA ALA A 238 -6.47 2.40 16.10
C ALA A 238 -6.06 1.09 16.82
N PRO A 239 -6.22 0.99 18.14
CA PRO A 239 -5.91 -0.24 18.86
C PRO A 239 -6.96 -1.33 18.59
N LEU A 240 -6.52 -2.56 18.64
CA LEU A 240 -7.34 -3.75 18.84
C LEU A 240 -7.66 -3.84 20.34
N THR A 241 -8.93 -4.01 20.70
CA THR A 241 -9.40 -3.95 22.09
C THR A 241 -9.84 -5.29 22.66
N GLU A 242 -9.65 -6.37 21.90
CA GLU A 242 -10.00 -7.73 22.29
C GLU A 242 -9.17 -8.19 23.51
N GLU A 243 -9.82 -8.88 24.44
CA GLU A 243 -9.16 -9.51 25.59
C GLU A 243 -8.74 -10.93 25.25
N THR A 244 -7.49 -11.27 25.55
CA THR A 244 -6.88 -12.57 25.29
C THR A 244 -6.09 -13.05 26.50
N LYS A 245 -5.99 -14.37 26.69
CA LYS A 245 -5.28 -14.98 27.84
C LYS A 245 -3.96 -15.60 27.42
N GLN A 246 -3.95 -16.38 26.36
CA GLN A 246 -2.77 -17.08 25.86
C GLN A 246 -2.08 -16.33 24.73
N LEU A 247 -2.85 -15.74 23.82
CA LEU A 247 -2.32 -14.86 22.77
C LEU A 247 -1.94 -13.50 23.39
N LYS A 248 -0.67 -13.14 23.38
CA LYS A 248 -0.24 -11.81 23.85
C LYS A 248 -0.51 -10.76 22.76
N LEU A 249 -1.35 -9.77 23.04
CA LEU A 249 -1.62 -8.65 22.14
C LEU A 249 -0.74 -7.45 22.45
N ARG A 250 -0.12 -6.87 21.40
CA ARG A 250 0.69 -5.65 21.48
C ARG A 250 0.23 -4.64 20.44
N ASN A 251 -0.48 -3.62 20.85
CA ASN A 251 -0.87 -2.52 19.98
C ASN A 251 0.27 -1.52 19.80
N VAL A 252 0.59 -1.19 18.55
CA VAL A 252 1.61 -0.21 18.17
C VAL A 252 0.96 0.86 17.29
N PRO A 253 0.93 2.13 17.73
CA PRO A 253 0.45 3.21 16.87
C PRO A 253 1.22 3.30 15.57
N TRP A 254 0.51 3.39 14.46
CA TRP A 254 1.12 3.38 13.14
C TRP A 254 2.09 4.56 12.94
N SER A 255 3.29 4.25 12.53
CA SER A 255 4.21 5.10 11.78
C SER A 255 5.03 4.20 10.86
N ARG A 256 5.66 4.77 9.84
CA ARG A 256 6.48 3.98 8.91
C ARG A 256 7.64 3.29 9.64
N GLU A 257 8.33 3.99 10.52
CA GLU A 257 9.45 3.49 11.31
C GLU A 257 9.03 2.33 12.22
N ARG A 258 7.86 2.45 12.87
CA ARG A 258 7.30 1.39 13.72
C ARG A 258 6.85 0.19 12.90
N GLY A 259 6.29 0.41 11.71
CA GLY A 259 5.96 -0.66 10.77
C GLY A 259 7.20 -1.45 10.34
N ILE A 260 8.27 -0.76 9.99
CA ILE A 260 9.57 -1.38 9.63
C ILE A 260 10.17 -2.12 10.83
N ALA A 261 10.14 -1.54 12.02
CA ALA A 261 10.62 -2.21 13.25
C ALA A 261 9.82 -3.50 13.53
N ALA A 262 8.49 -3.45 13.38
CA ALA A 262 7.63 -4.62 13.55
C ALA A 262 7.91 -5.72 12.51
N LEU A 263 8.15 -5.36 11.26
CA LEU A 263 8.53 -6.30 10.20
C LEU A 263 9.88 -6.99 10.47
N ARG A 264 10.84 -6.29 11.07
CA ARG A 264 12.13 -6.89 11.47
C ARG A 264 11.97 -7.97 12.54
N GLU A 265 11.03 -7.77 13.47
CA GLU A 265 10.78 -8.69 14.58
C GLU A 265 9.90 -9.88 14.20
N ALA A 266 8.97 -9.69 13.26
CA ALA A 266 7.93 -10.66 12.95
C ALA A 266 8.45 -11.90 12.23
N GLU A 267 7.80 -13.04 12.49
CA GLU A 267 8.03 -14.32 11.81
C GLU A 267 6.88 -14.64 10.85
N ILE A 268 5.64 -14.35 11.24
CA ILE A 268 4.42 -14.62 10.46
C ILE A 268 3.60 -13.34 10.34
N GLY A 269 3.21 -12.99 9.12
CA GLY A 269 2.37 -11.84 8.82
C GLY A 269 0.94 -12.27 8.43
N LEU A 270 -0.07 -11.64 9.03
CA LEU A 270 -1.47 -11.98 8.82
C LEU A 270 -2.14 -10.95 7.90
N MET A 271 -2.86 -11.44 6.88
CA MET A 271 -3.68 -10.59 6.01
C MET A 271 -5.07 -11.22 5.78
N PRO A 272 -5.92 -11.25 6.82
CA PRO A 272 -7.29 -11.71 6.68
C PRO A 272 -8.12 -10.70 5.88
N LEU A 273 -8.92 -11.20 4.94
CA LEU A 273 -9.89 -10.44 4.16
C LEU A 273 -11.13 -11.29 3.92
N THR A 274 -12.29 -10.64 3.88
CA THR A 274 -13.53 -11.22 3.36
C THR A 274 -13.78 -10.67 1.96
N GLU A 275 -14.24 -11.50 1.04
CA GLU A 275 -14.48 -11.09 -0.34
C GLU A 275 -15.60 -10.04 -0.43
N SER A 276 -15.30 -8.96 -1.12
CA SER A 276 -16.21 -7.84 -1.43
C SER A 276 -15.63 -7.03 -2.60
N ALA A 277 -16.44 -6.21 -3.24
CA ALA A 277 -15.95 -5.32 -4.30
C ALA A 277 -14.79 -4.42 -3.84
N TYR A 278 -14.78 -4.02 -2.56
CA TYR A 278 -13.68 -3.26 -1.95
C TYR A 278 -12.40 -4.10 -1.80
N THR A 279 -12.50 -5.33 -1.29
CA THR A 279 -11.32 -6.17 -1.03
C THR A 279 -10.76 -6.81 -2.30
N LEU A 280 -11.59 -7.03 -3.33
CA LEU A 280 -11.12 -7.45 -4.65
C LEU A 280 -10.19 -6.42 -5.31
N GLY A 281 -10.40 -5.12 -5.02
CA GLY A 281 -9.54 -4.04 -5.50
C GLY A 281 -8.21 -3.88 -4.75
N LYS A 282 -7.96 -4.66 -3.69
CA LYS A 282 -6.71 -4.53 -2.92
C LYS A 282 -5.51 -5.15 -3.60
N GLY A 283 -4.40 -4.41 -3.63
CA GLY A 283 -3.15 -4.80 -4.31
C GLY A 283 -2.23 -5.72 -3.51
N GLY A 284 -2.68 -6.40 -2.45
CA GLY A 284 -1.86 -7.37 -1.71
C GLY A 284 -0.64 -6.77 -0.97
N PHE A 285 -0.55 -5.46 -0.88
CA PHE A 285 0.66 -4.74 -0.45
C PHE A 285 1.22 -5.19 0.90
N LYS A 286 0.37 -5.50 1.90
CA LYS A 286 0.86 -5.99 3.20
C LYS A 286 1.61 -7.31 3.07
N ALA A 287 1.10 -8.24 2.26
CA ALA A 287 1.78 -9.49 2.01
C ALA A 287 3.12 -9.28 1.33
N ILE A 288 3.19 -8.36 0.37
CA ILE A 288 4.44 -7.98 -0.31
C ILE A 288 5.42 -7.37 0.70
N GLN A 289 4.96 -6.52 1.63
CA GLN A 289 5.80 -6.00 2.73
C GLN A 289 6.30 -7.11 3.65
N TYR A 290 5.46 -8.10 4.01
CA TYR A 290 5.90 -9.25 4.81
C TYR A 290 7.02 -10.00 4.09
N MET A 291 6.83 -10.34 2.83
CA MET A 291 7.82 -11.05 2.02
C MET A 291 9.14 -10.28 1.90
N SER A 292 9.09 -8.95 1.74
CA SER A 292 10.30 -8.11 1.65
C SER A 292 11.20 -8.20 2.88
N ALA A 293 10.61 -8.44 4.05
CA ALA A 293 11.30 -8.59 5.34
C ALA A 293 11.55 -10.06 5.74
N GLY A 294 11.28 -11.03 4.85
CA GLY A 294 11.38 -12.45 5.16
C GLY A 294 10.40 -12.89 6.26
N VAL A 295 9.21 -12.31 6.28
CA VAL A 295 8.09 -12.69 7.14
C VAL A 295 7.16 -13.57 6.33
N VAL A 296 6.78 -14.74 6.87
CA VAL A 296 5.88 -15.68 6.17
C VAL A 296 4.46 -15.14 6.15
N PRO A 297 3.87 -14.86 4.98
CA PRO A 297 2.50 -14.37 4.90
C PRO A 297 1.48 -15.51 4.99
N ILE A 298 0.43 -15.32 5.82
CA ILE A 298 -0.78 -16.12 5.80
C ILE A 298 -1.93 -15.20 5.37
N LEU A 299 -2.56 -15.49 4.24
CA LEU A 299 -3.46 -14.59 3.54
C LEU A 299 -4.82 -15.24 3.25
N SER A 300 -5.89 -14.44 3.26
CA SER A 300 -7.11 -14.85 2.58
C SER A 300 -6.92 -14.81 1.06
N PRO A 301 -7.35 -15.84 0.29
CA PRO A 301 -7.21 -15.90 -1.17
C PRO A 301 -8.24 -15.01 -1.88
N VAL A 302 -8.19 -13.69 -1.62
CA VAL A 302 -9.12 -12.69 -2.13
C VAL A 302 -8.40 -11.76 -3.11
N GLY A 303 -8.97 -11.56 -4.29
CA GLY A 303 -8.48 -10.63 -5.30
C GLY A 303 -7.01 -10.89 -5.67
N TYR A 304 -6.20 -9.86 -5.66
CA TYR A 304 -4.78 -9.91 -6.02
C TYR A 304 -3.94 -10.80 -5.08
N ASN A 305 -4.38 -11.04 -3.83
CA ASN A 305 -3.67 -11.95 -2.91
C ASN A 305 -3.41 -13.33 -3.51
N LYS A 306 -4.31 -13.82 -4.39
CA LYS A 306 -4.17 -15.11 -5.08
C LYS A 306 -2.90 -15.23 -5.94
N THR A 307 -2.30 -14.11 -6.32
CA THR A 307 -1.10 -14.05 -7.16
C THR A 307 0.17 -13.70 -6.38
N VAL A 308 0.02 -13.19 -5.14
CA VAL A 308 1.15 -12.69 -4.36
C VAL A 308 2.04 -13.81 -3.88
N ILE A 309 1.47 -14.90 -3.37
CA ILE A 309 2.22 -16.05 -2.85
C ILE A 309 2.01 -17.29 -3.71
N GLU A 310 2.91 -18.24 -3.57
CA GLU A 310 2.75 -19.63 -3.96
C GLU A 310 2.41 -20.43 -2.70
N ASP A 311 1.16 -20.98 -2.68
CA ASP A 311 0.61 -21.64 -1.50
C ASP A 311 1.45 -22.83 -1.06
N GLY A 312 1.75 -22.90 0.23
CA GLY A 312 2.62 -23.92 0.79
C GLY A 312 4.09 -23.78 0.48
N VAL A 313 4.52 -22.80 -0.34
CA VAL A 313 5.94 -22.54 -0.69
C VAL A 313 6.42 -21.23 -0.09
N SER A 314 5.83 -20.11 -0.50
CA SER A 314 6.23 -18.76 -0.05
C SER A 314 5.24 -18.11 0.93
N GLY A 315 4.29 -18.86 1.43
CA GLY A 315 3.25 -18.47 2.37
C GLY A 315 2.10 -19.46 2.35
N TYR A 316 1.02 -19.15 3.07
CA TYR A 316 -0.19 -19.97 3.07
C TYR A 316 -1.43 -19.16 2.74
N PHE A 317 -2.33 -19.80 1.99
CA PHE A 317 -3.72 -19.35 1.96
C PHE A 317 -4.51 -19.91 3.13
N ALA A 318 -5.40 -19.07 3.68
CA ALA A 318 -6.35 -19.43 4.72
C ALA A 318 -7.72 -18.82 4.38
N THR A 319 -8.72 -19.67 4.25
CA THR A 319 -10.09 -19.31 3.81
C THR A 319 -10.96 -18.79 4.95
N ASP A 320 -10.66 -19.21 6.18
CA ASP A 320 -11.42 -18.91 7.39
C ASP A 320 -10.51 -18.82 8.62
N SER A 321 -11.08 -18.47 9.77
CA SER A 321 -10.34 -18.29 11.02
C SER A 321 -9.68 -19.57 11.51
N GLY A 322 -10.30 -20.72 11.31
CA GLY A 322 -9.73 -22.03 11.68
C GLY A 322 -8.52 -22.38 10.82
N ALA A 323 -8.57 -22.08 9.51
CA ALA A 323 -7.43 -22.27 8.61
C ALA A 323 -6.25 -21.36 9.00
N PHE A 324 -6.47 -20.09 9.34
CA PHE A 324 -5.42 -19.22 9.87
C PHE A 324 -4.77 -19.81 11.12
N ALA A 325 -5.58 -20.24 12.09
CA ALA A 325 -5.13 -20.85 13.34
C ALA A 325 -4.31 -22.13 13.08
N ALA A 326 -4.78 -23.01 12.20
CA ALA A 326 -4.09 -24.25 11.84
C ALA A 326 -2.73 -24.00 11.19
N ARG A 327 -2.63 -23.04 10.24
CA ARG A 327 -1.36 -22.70 9.59
C ARG A 327 -0.35 -22.07 10.56
N ILE A 328 -0.80 -21.26 11.51
CA ILE A 328 0.07 -20.72 12.56
C ILE A 328 0.59 -21.83 13.45
N ALA A 329 -0.27 -22.76 13.89
CA ALA A 329 0.12 -23.88 14.74
C ALA A 329 1.09 -24.82 14.00
N GLU A 330 0.87 -25.13 12.72
CA GLU A 330 1.77 -25.90 11.86
C GLU A 330 3.18 -25.28 11.82
N LEU A 331 3.27 -23.97 11.57
CA LEU A 331 4.55 -23.26 11.50
C LEU A 331 5.24 -23.14 12.87
N ALA A 332 4.45 -23.01 13.95
CA ALA A 332 4.96 -23.00 15.32
C ALA A 332 5.62 -24.32 15.70
N ALA A 333 5.00 -25.43 15.29
CA ALA A 333 5.50 -26.78 15.55
C ALA A 333 6.70 -27.15 14.66
N ASN A 334 6.91 -26.45 13.55
CA ASN A 334 7.98 -26.77 12.59
C ASN A 334 8.83 -25.54 12.23
N PRO A 335 9.80 -25.14 13.09
CA PRO A 335 10.66 -23.98 12.84
C PRO A 335 11.51 -24.11 11.56
N ALA A 336 11.88 -25.32 11.15
CA ALA A 336 12.61 -25.55 9.89
C ALA A 336 11.75 -25.18 8.67
N ARG A 337 10.48 -25.57 8.69
CA ARG A 337 9.49 -25.21 7.67
C ARG A 337 9.28 -23.69 7.61
N LEU A 338 9.10 -23.05 8.77
CA LEU A 338 8.95 -21.60 8.88
C LEU A 338 10.15 -20.88 8.24
N LYS A 339 11.36 -21.30 8.54
CA LYS A 339 12.59 -20.72 7.99
C LYS A 339 12.72 -20.93 6.48
N THR A 340 12.39 -22.13 5.98
CA THR A 340 12.40 -22.42 4.53
C THR A 340 11.39 -21.56 3.80
N MET A 341 10.16 -21.45 4.31
CA MET A 341 9.10 -20.66 3.71
C MET A 341 9.42 -19.16 3.75
N ALA A 342 10.07 -18.68 4.81
CA ALA A 342 10.49 -17.29 4.92
C ALA A 342 11.54 -16.91 3.84
N ARG A 343 12.48 -17.83 3.52
CA ARG A 343 13.41 -17.65 2.40
C ARG A 343 12.69 -17.64 1.06
N ALA A 344 11.81 -18.61 0.82
CA ALA A 344 11.01 -18.67 -0.40
C ALA A 344 10.12 -17.43 -0.58
N ALA A 345 9.58 -16.88 0.52
CA ALA A 345 8.85 -15.62 0.50
C ALA A 345 9.74 -14.46 0.03
N ARG A 346 10.97 -14.37 0.55
CA ARG A 346 11.90 -13.32 0.10
C ARG A 346 12.34 -13.51 -1.36
N GLU A 347 12.65 -14.72 -1.79
CA GLU A 347 13.02 -15.02 -3.18
C GLU A 347 11.88 -14.63 -4.15
N ARG A 348 10.63 -14.92 -3.77
CA ARG A 348 9.48 -14.50 -4.55
C ARG A 348 9.31 -12.98 -4.58
N PHE A 349 9.56 -12.29 -3.48
CA PHE A 349 9.59 -10.82 -3.47
C PHE A 349 10.63 -10.29 -4.46
N ASP A 350 11.85 -10.80 -4.42
CA ASP A 350 12.93 -10.36 -5.30
C ASP A 350 12.63 -10.62 -6.78
N SER A 351 11.95 -11.73 -7.10
CA SER A 351 11.64 -12.12 -8.48
C SER A 351 10.38 -11.47 -9.06
N CYS A 352 9.37 -11.15 -8.24
CA CYS A 352 8.05 -10.71 -8.72
C CYS A 352 7.67 -9.29 -8.29
N PHE A 353 8.33 -8.75 -7.28
CA PHE A 353 7.96 -7.47 -6.64
C PHE A 353 9.16 -6.55 -6.42
N SER A 354 10.22 -6.71 -7.23
CA SER A 354 11.44 -5.93 -7.12
C SER A 354 11.17 -4.42 -7.21
N PRO A 355 11.61 -3.65 -6.20
CA PRO A 355 11.55 -2.19 -6.25
C PRO A 355 12.38 -1.60 -7.41
N GLU A 356 13.42 -2.30 -7.85
CA GLU A 356 14.31 -1.90 -8.93
C GLU A 356 13.57 -1.84 -10.27
N GLU A 357 12.70 -2.81 -10.57
CA GLU A 357 11.88 -2.82 -11.79
C GLU A 357 10.90 -1.64 -11.81
N ILE A 358 10.30 -1.33 -10.65
CA ILE A 358 9.41 -0.18 -10.51
C ILE A 358 10.18 1.13 -10.66
N GLN A 359 11.38 1.21 -10.09
CA GLN A 359 12.28 2.36 -10.26
C GLN A 359 12.64 2.55 -11.74
N ALA A 360 13.00 1.47 -12.45
CA ALA A 360 13.32 1.51 -13.86
C ALA A 360 12.12 1.97 -14.72
N PHE A 361 10.90 1.52 -14.38
CA PHE A 361 9.69 2.00 -15.04
C PHE A 361 9.54 3.52 -14.90
N TRP A 362 9.66 4.06 -13.67
CA TRP A 362 9.52 5.48 -13.43
C TRP A 362 10.67 6.30 -14.02
N ASN A 363 11.91 5.79 -14.00
CA ASN A 363 13.04 6.44 -14.67
C ASN A 363 12.77 6.62 -16.16
N ARG A 364 12.31 5.56 -16.86
CA ARG A 364 11.91 5.67 -18.28
C ARG A 364 10.76 6.66 -18.49
N ALA A 365 9.79 6.70 -17.57
CA ALA A 365 8.65 7.61 -17.66
C ALA A 365 9.08 9.08 -17.63
N ILE A 366 10.05 9.45 -16.78
CA ILE A 366 10.58 10.82 -16.66
C ILE A 366 11.71 11.14 -17.65
N GLY A 367 12.16 10.16 -18.45
CA GLY A 367 13.20 10.34 -19.47
C GLY A 367 14.62 10.27 -18.91
N GLU A 368 14.85 9.66 -17.74
CA GLU A 368 16.19 9.27 -17.29
C GLU A 368 16.63 8.00 -18.01
N SER A 369 17.88 7.97 -18.48
CA SER A 369 18.55 6.74 -18.93
C SER A 369 18.82 5.84 -17.74
N GLU A 370 18.77 4.52 -17.96
CA GLU A 370 19.18 3.53 -16.95
C GLU A 370 20.64 3.67 -16.57
#